data_e0c4702a3a1c7c461336fc88c5ffb8d7
#
_entry.id   e0c4702a3a1c7c461336fc88c5ffb8d7
#
_cell.length_a   1.000
_cell.length_b   1.000
_cell.length_c   1.000
_cell.angle_alpha   90.00
_cell.angle_beta   90.00
_cell.angle_gamma   90.00
#
_symmetry.space_group_name_H-M   'P 1'
#
loop_
_entity.id
_entity.type
_entity.pdbx_description
1 polymer ?
#
loop_
_entity_poly.entity_id
_entity_poly.type
_entity_poly.pdbx_seq_one_letter_code
_entity_poly.pdbx_strand_id
1 'polypeptide(L)'
;MHSSVGKTLTRIGIKREDFSVAFSLSDVPETEEFVAREEELTEIHRMLRGDGSRRAVVLHGLGGVGKTQLTIAYAKRHKHNYSAVFWLDTRDEDSLRQSFAKVAKQIMRDHASAGRLSNVDIKENLDGAIGAVKEWLSLPNNTRWLMIYDNYDNPKLPGNTDPAAVNIRKFLPESYQGSVIITTRSPQVEIGHPIRIRKLEDVLDSVKILLNASRREGLVDGKGFY
;
A
#
# COMPACT_ATOMS: atom_id res chain seq x y z
N MET A 1 -67.04 -5.30 1.08
CA MET A 1 -66.04 -5.15 2.18
C MET A 1 -64.76 -5.90 1.79
N HIS A 2 -63.84 -5.21 1.19
CA HIS A 2 -62.50 -5.79 0.88
C HIS A 2 -61.46 -5.12 1.78
N SER A 3 -60.94 -5.89 2.72
CA SER A 3 -59.88 -5.49 3.63
C SER A 3 -58.57 -5.62 2.90
N SER A 4 -57.90 -4.48 2.66
CA SER A 4 -56.52 -4.42 2.12
C SER A 4 -55.53 -4.55 3.27
N VAL A 5 -54.84 -5.68 3.34
CA VAL A 5 -53.73 -5.90 4.28
C VAL A 5 -52.49 -5.32 3.64
N GLY A 6 -52.13 -4.10 4.04
CA GLY A 6 -50.88 -3.47 3.68
C GLY A 6 -49.69 -4.14 4.40
N LYS A 7 -48.87 -4.91 3.68
CA LYS A 7 -47.59 -5.43 4.19
C LYS A 7 -46.59 -4.30 4.22
N THR A 8 -46.30 -3.77 5.40
CA THR A 8 -45.18 -2.88 5.66
C THR A 8 -43.88 -3.70 5.59
N LEU A 9 -43.17 -3.61 4.49
CA LEU A 9 -41.79 -4.13 4.37
C LEU A 9 -40.86 -3.20 5.15
N THR A 10 -40.55 -3.59 6.37
CA THR A 10 -39.48 -2.96 7.14
C THR A 10 -38.16 -3.22 6.41
N ARG A 11 -37.60 -2.20 5.75
CA ARG A 11 -36.21 -2.23 5.24
C ARG A 11 -35.29 -2.41 6.45
N ILE A 12 -34.79 -3.63 6.63
CA ILE A 12 -33.66 -3.88 7.53
C ILE A 12 -32.45 -3.13 6.92
N GLY A 13 -32.15 -1.97 7.49
CA GLY A 13 -30.92 -1.23 7.15
C GLY A 13 -29.74 -2.05 7.58
N ILE A 14 -29.15 -2.80 6.65
CA ILE A 14 -27.83 -3.42 6.84
C ILE A 14 -26.87 -2.25 7.04
N LYS A 15 -26.47 -2.02 8.30
CA LYS A 15 -25.41 -1.06 8.63
C LYS A 15 -24.16 -1.58 7.90
N ARG A 16 -23.77 -0.93 6.81
CA ARG A 16 -22.50 -1.23 6.15
C ARG A 16 -21.42 -1.01 7.19
N GLU A 17 -20.69 -2.06 7.53
CA GLU A 17 -19.51 -1.92 8.35
C GLU A 17 -18.56 -0.96 7.64
N ASP A 18 -18.16 0.10 8.33
CA ASP A 18 -17.20 1.06 7.82
C ASP A 18 -15.82 0.57 8.20
N PHE A 19 -15.02 0.14 7.20
CA PHE A 19 -13.64 -0.30 7.36
C PHE A 19 -12.64 0.84 7.16
N SER A 20 -13.05 2.09 7.33
CA SER A 20 -12.18 3.24 7.12
C SER A 20 -11.14 3.37 8.22
N VAL A 21 -9.86 3.39 7.82
CA VAL A 21 -8.71 3.67 8.69
C VAL A 21 -8.06 4.96 8.23
N ALA A 22 -7.74 5.85 9.18
CA ALA A 22 -7.13 7.13 8.87
C ALA A 22 -5.83 6.94 8.09
N PHE A 23 -5.75 7.58 6.92
CA PHE A 23 -4.55 7.55 6.08
C PHE A 23 -3.40 8.30 6.75
N SER A 24 -2.28 7.62 6.95
CA SER A 24 -1.07 8.19 7.52
C SER A 24 0.17 7.63 6.83
N LEU A 25 1.07 8.51 6.43
CA LEU A 25 2.42 8.20 5.94
C LEU A 25 3.50 8.81 6.85
N SER A 26 3.19 9.03 8.14
CA SER A 26 4.08 9.69 9.08
C SER A 26 5.47 9.05 9.20
N ASP A 27 5.55 7.76 8.94
CA ASP A 27 6.80 6.99 9.04
C ASP A 27 7.52 6.81 7.69
N VAL A 28 7.00 7.41 6.61
CA VAL A 28 7.53 7.23 5.26
C VAL A 28 8.21 8.51 4.79
N PRO A 29 9.51 8.46 4.41
CA PRO A 29 10.20 9.62 3.87
C PRO A 29 9.53 10.13 2.61
N GLU A 30 9.08 11.36 2.64
CA GLU A 30 8.35 11.99 1.55
C GLU A 30 9.15 13.14 0.95
N THR A 31 9.09 13.28 -0.38
CA THR A 31 9.52 14.50 -1.07
C THR A 31 8.34 15.47 -1.18
N GLU A 32 8.58 16.75 -0.96
CA GLU A 32 7.53 17.78 -0.97
C GLU A 32 6.81 17.87 -2.32
N GLU A 33 7.55 17.67 -3.42
CA GLU A 33 6.99 17.66 -4.78
C GLU A 33 7.40 16.39 -5.53
N PHE A 34 6.40 15.69 -6.05
CA PHE A 34 6.59 14.54 -6.93
C PHE A 34 6.58 15.00 -8.38
N VAL A 35 7.66 14.77 -9.10
CA VAL A 35 7.86 15.19 -10.49
C VAL A 35 7.75 14.01 -11.44
N ALA A 36 7.01 14.20 -12.53
CA ALA A 36 6.87 13.26 -13.65
C ALA A 36 6.18 11.91 -13.30
N ARG A 37 6.26 10.94 -14.21
CA ARG A 37 5.77 9.55 -14.09
C ARG A 37 4.25 9.38 -14.12
N GLU A 38 3.56 10.22 -14.88
CA GLU A 38 2.11 10.12 -15.05
C GLU A 38 1.70 8.81 -15.75
N GLU A 39 2.55 8.28 -16.63
CA GLU A 39 2.31 7.02 -17.32
C GLU A 39 2.34 5.85 -16.33
N GLU A 40 3.36 5.79 -15.48
CA GLU A 40 3.47 4.74 -14.46
C GLU A 40 2.35 4.85 -13.41
N LEU A 41 1.98 6.07 -12.98
CA LEU A 41 0.84 6.28 -12.08
C LEU A 41 -0.47 5.79 -12.69
N THR A 42 -0.69 6.08 -13.97
CA THR A 42 -1.86 5.64 -14.73
C THR A 42 -1.86 4.12 -14.88
N GLU A 43 -0.72 3.51 -15.17
CA GLU A 43 -0.58 2.06 -15.29
C GLU A 43 -0.85 1.35 -13.96
N ILE A 44 -0.26 1.82 -12.84
CA ILE A 44 -0.56 1.31 -11.49
C ILE A 44 -2.07 1.37 -11.24
N HIS A 45 -2.70 2.53 -11.51
CA HIS A 45 -4.12 2.70 -11.29
C HIS A 45 -4.96 1.73 -12.12
N ARG A 46 -4.64 1.58 -13.40
CA ARG A 46 -5.33 0.65 -14.32
C ARG A 46 -5.23 -0.79 -13.83
N MET A 47 -4.06 -1.21 -13.31
CA MET A 47 -3.82 -2.57 -12.84
C MET A 47 -4.48 -2.86 -11.48
N LEU A 48 -4.55 -1.87 -10.60
CA LEU A 48 -5.17 -2.03 -9.27
C LEU A 48 -6.67 -1.76 -9.28
N ARG A 49 -7.19 -1.14 -10.33
CA ARG A 49 -8.63 -0.93 -10.50
C ARG A 49 -9.29 -2.26 -10.86
N GLY A 50 -10.21 -2.73 -10.05
CA GLY A 50 -10.81 -4.04 -10.23
C GLY A 50 -12.24 -4.16 -9.73
N ASP A 51 -12.74 -5.37 -9.81
CA ASP A 51 -14.08 -5.84 -9.47
C ASP A 51 -14.23 -6.23 -7.99
N GLY A 52 -13.27 -5.86 -7.14
CA GLY A 52 -13.20 -6.28 -5.74
C GLY A 52 -12.30 -7.50 -5.51
N SER A 53 -11.81 -8.18 -6.58
CA SER A 53 -10.80 -9.21 -6.44
C SER A 53 -9.44 -8.62 -6.08
N ARG A 54 -8.58 -9.41 -5.42
CA ARG A 54 -7.22 -8.96 -5.09
C ARG A 54 -6.42 -8.66 -6.35
N ARG A 55 -5.90 -7.44 -6.43
CA ARG A 55 -4.99 -6.98 -7.47
C ARG A 55 -3.62 -6.67 -6.86
N ALA A 56 -2.56 -7.06 -7.53
CA ALA A 56 -1.21 -6.81 -7.09
C ALA A 56 -0.35 -6.25 -8.22
N VAL A 57 0.48 -5.27 -7.89
CA VAL A 57 1.47 -4.66 -8.79
C VAL A 57 2.85 -4.76 -8.14
N VAL A 58 3.86 -5.11 -8.92
CA VAL A 58 5.25 -5.17 -8.50
C VAL A 58 6.04 -4.09 -9.23
N LEU A 59 6.41 -3.03 -8.51
CA LEU A 59 7.27 -1.97 -9.04
C LEU A 59 8.73 -2.40 -8.89
N HIS A 60 9.39 -2.74 -9.98
CA HIS A 60 10.77 -3.20 -9.93
C HIS A 60 11.72 -2.28 -10.72
N GLY A 61 12.99 -2.22 -10.30
CA GLY A 61 14.01 -1.39 -10.93
C GLY A 61 15.15 -1.04 -9.98
N LEU A 62 16.15 -0.33 -10.48
CA LEU A 62 17.37 0.00 -9.75
C LEU A 62 17.11 0.73 -8.42
N GLY A 63 18.06 0.64 -7.48
CA GLY A 63 18.03 1.45 -6.27
C GLY A 63 18.03 2.95 -6.61
N GLY A 64 17.28 3.75 -5.83
CA GLY A 64 17.23 5.20 -6.03
C GLY A 64 16.40 5.68 -7.24
N VAL A 65 15.77 4.77 -8.01
CA VAL A 65 15.01 5.16 -9.23
C VAL A 65 13.66 5.81 -8.92
N GLY A 66 13.27 5.94 -7.64
CA GLY A 66 12.05 6.62 -7.21
C GLY A 66 10.82 5.71 -7.01
N LYS A 67 10.98 4.38 -6.87
CA LYS A 67 9.84 3.45 -6.66
C LYS A 67 9.01 3.81 -5.44
N THR A 68 9.64 4.04 -4.30
CA THR A 68 9.00 4.45 -3.05
C THR A 68 8.23 5.76 -3.22
N GLN A 69 8.85 6.77 -3.86
CA GLN A 69 8.21 8.08 -4.09
C GLN A 69 7.02 7.97 -5.06
N LEU A 70 7.13 7.14 -6.10
CA LEU A 70 6.03 6.83 -7.00
C LEU A 70 4.85 6.18 -6.25
N THR A 71 5.14 5.26 -5.33
CA THR A 71 4.13 4.59 -4.50
C THR A 71 3.45 5.57 -3.55
N ILE A 72 4.20 6.49 -2.93
CA ILE A 72 3.66 7.57 -2.08
C ILE A 72 2.72 8.47 -2.90
N ALA A 73 3.18 8.91 -4.08
CA ALA A 73 2.38 9.76 -4.97
C ALA A 73 1.08 9.06 -5.39
N TYR A 74 1.16 7.77 -5.73
CA TYR A 74 -0.01 6.95 -6.05
C TYR A 74 -0.99 6.88 -4.86
N ALA A 75 -0.51 6.52 -3.67
CA ALA A 75 -1.34 6.38 -2.49
C ALA A 75 -2.05 7.69 -2.12
N LYS A 76 -1.36 8.83 -2.20
CA LYS A 76 -1.94 10.16 -1.95
C LYS A 76 -2.99 10.54 -2.97
N ARG A 77 -2.68 10.38 -4.26
CA ARG A 77 -3.58 10.73 -5.37
C ARG A 77 -4.87 9.92 -5.34
N HIS A 78 -4.77 8.65 -4.97
CA HIS A 78 -5.87 7.70 -5.02
C HIS A 78 -6.44 7.30 -3.65
N LYS A 79 -6.09 8.01 -2.56
CA LYS A 79 -6.52 7.69 -1.19
C LYS A 79 -8.04 7.52 -1.04
N HIS A 80 -8.84 8.25 -1.80
CA HIS A 80 -10.31 8.16 -1.75
C HIS A 80 -10.89 6.87 -2.36
N ASN A 81 -10.09 6.12 -3.11
CA ASN A 81 -10.49 4.83 -3.67
C ASN A 81 -10.41 3.71 -2.62
N TYR A 82 -9.68 3.94 -1.53
CA TYR A 82 -9.41 2.96 -0.49
C TYR A 82 -10.04 3.36 0.84
N SER A 83 -10.55 2.38 1.58
CA SER A 83 -11.01 2.56 2.97
C SER A 83 -9.83 2.61 3.94
N ALA A 84 -8.75 1.92 3.60
CA ALA A 84 -7.52 1.87 4.40
C ALA A 84 -6.29 1.76 3.50
N VAL A 85 -5.20 2.41 3.88
CA VAL A 85 -3.90 2.30 3.22
C VAL A 85 -2.85 1.99 4.28
N PHE A 86 -2.16 0.87 4.15
CA PHE A 86 -1.15 0.41 5.09
C PHE A 86 0.22 0.32 4.42
N TRP A 87 1.25 0.82 5.11
CA TRP A 87 2.63 0.80 4.66
C TRP A 87 3.44 -0.18 5.50
N LEU A 88 4.14 -1.09 4.83
CA LEU A 88 4.93 -2.15 5.44
C LEU A 88 6.36 -2.07 4.90
N ASP A 89 7.33 -1.96 5.80
CA ASP A 89 8.75 -2.05 5.47
C ASP A 89 9.15 -3.53 5.38
N THR A 90 9.63 -3.95 4.22
CA THR A 90 9.94 -5.36 3.92
C THR A 90 11.43 -5.62 3.71
N ARG A 91 12.30 -4.72 4.20
CA ARG A 91 13.75 -4.88 4.09
C ARG A 91 14.26 -6.17 4.76
N ASP A 92 13.60 -6.59 5.85
CA ASP A 92 13.83 -7.82 6.59
C ASP A 92 12.54 -8.28 7.27
N GLU A 93 12.53 -9.51 7.82
CA GLU A 93 11.32 -10.09 8.43
C GLU A 93 10.92 -9.37 9.73
N ASP A 94 11.87 -8.88 10.51
CA ASP A 94 11.61 -8.17 11.77
C ASP A 94 10.95 -6.80 11.49
N SER A 95 11.46 -6.05 10.52
CA SER A 95 10.86 -4.78 10.05
C SER A 95 9.43 -5.00 9.57
N LEU A 96 9.19 -6.08 8.83
CA LEU A 96 7.86 -6.44 8.34
C LEU A 96 6.90 -6.78 9.50
N ARG A 97 7.34 -7.59 10.48
CA ARG A 97 6.57 -7.93 11.68
C ARG A 97 6.22 -6.69 12.50
N GLN A 98 7.16 -5.78 12.70
CA GLN A 98 6.93 -4.50 13.39
C GLN A 98 5.94 -3.60 12.62
N SER A 99 6.00 -3.61 11.29
CA SER A 99 5.05 -2.90 10.45
C SER A 99 3.63 -3.45 10.63
N PHE A 100 3.44 -4.78 10.71
CA PHE A 100 2.15 -5.38 11.02
C PHE A 100 1.63 -4.99 12.41
N ALA A 101 2.51 -4.89 13.42
CA ALA A 101 2.14 -4.41 14.75
C ALA A 101 1.63 -2.96 14.71
N LYS A 102 2.23 -2.10 13.89
CA LYS A 102 1.75 -0.73 13.66
C LYS A 102 0.37 -0.73 12.98
N VAL A 103 0.19 -1.54 11.94
CA VAL A 103 -1.10 -1.71 11.25
C VAL A 103 -2.18 -2.18 12.22
N ALA A 104 -1.90 -3.17 13.07
CA ALA A 104 -2.83 -3.63 14.09
C ALA A 104 -3.28 -2.49 15.02
N LYS A 105 -2.33 -1.67 15.50
CA LYS A 105 -2.64 -0.50 16.33
C LYS A 105 -3.47 0.55 15.60
N GLN A 106 -3.22 0.79 14.30
CA GLN A 106 -4.02 1.72 13.50
C GLN A 106 -5.46 1.22 13.38
N ILE A 107 -5.66 -0.06 13.06
CA ILE A 107 -6.99 -0.65 12.95
C ILE A 107 -7.72 -0.57 14.31
N MET A 108 -7.06 -0.93 15.41
CA MET A 108 -7.66 -0.88 16.74
C MET A 108 -8.04 0.53 17.20
N ARG A 109 -7.26 1.54 16.81
CA ARG A 109 -7.56 2.94 17.14
C ARG A 109 -8.87 3.41 16.50
N ASP A 110 -9.08 3.02 15.23
CA ASP A 110 -10.22 3.50 14.46
C ASP A 110 -11.41 2.54 14.55
N HIS A 111 -11.17 1.27 14.93
CA HIS A 111 -12.16 0.19 15.09
C HIS A 111 -11.93 -0.56 16.41
N ALA A 112 -12.36 0.02 17.53
CA ALA A 112 -12.16 -0.57 18.86
C ALA A 112 -12.76 -1.97 19.05
N SER A 113 -13.74 -2.36 18.23
CA SER A 113 -14.36 -3.69 18.20
C SER A 113 -13.92 -4.56 17.02
N ALA A 114 -12.68 -4.40 16.54
CA ALA A 114 -12.14 -5.10 15.37
C ALA A 114 -11.91 -6.62 15.61
N GLY A 115 -12.90 -7.31 16.13
CA GLY A 115 -12.91 -8.77 16.26
C GLY A 115 -11.72 -9.31 17.07
N ARG A 116 -10.95 -10.22 16.46
CA ARG A 116 -9.80 -10.85 17.12
C ARG A 116 -8.68 -9.86 17.51
N LEU A 117 -8.52 -8.75 16.78
CA LEU A 117 -7.50 -7.74 17.08
C LEU A 117 -7.63 -7.14 18.48
N SER A 118 -8.87 -6.95 18.99
CA SER A 118 -9.10 -6.39 20.32
C SER A 118 -8.62 -7.28 21.45
N ASN A 119 -8.38 -8.57 21.19
CA ASN A 119 -7.97 -9.57 22.18
C ASN A 119 -6.49 -9.99 22.07
N VAL A 120 -5.72 -9.40 21.15
CA VAL A 120 -4.30 -9.74 20.95
C VAL A 120 -3.42 -8.75 21.68
N ASP A 121 -2.52 -9.24 22.53
CA ASP A 121 -1.42 -8.44 23.04
C ASP A 121 -0.37 -8.26 21.93
N ILE A 122 -0.44 -7.11 21.26
CA ILE A 122 0.43 -6.78 20.10
C ILE A 122 1.92 -6.73 20.52
N LYS A 123 2.23 -6.43 21.79
CA LYS A 123 3.62 -6.33 22.25
C LYS A 123 4.25 -7.70 22.46
N GLU A 124 3.49 -8.63 23.02
CA GLU A 124 3.97 -9.95 23.40
C GLU A 124 3.76 -11.00 22.29
N ASN A 125 2.80 -10.75 21.35
CA ASN A 125 2.41 -11.73 20.34
C ASN A 125 2.31 -11.11 18.95
N LEU A 126 3.45 -10.92 18.29
CA LEU A 126 3.51 -10.38 16.92
C LEU A 126 2.85 -11.30 15.89
N ASP A 127 2.99 -12.63 16.03
CA ASP A 127 2.35 -13.58 15.11
C ASP A 127 0.82 -13.54 15.23
N GLY A 128 0.32 -13.41 16.45
CA GLY A 128 -1.09 -13.19 16.71
C GLY A 128 -1.61 -11.90 16.07
N ALA A 129 -0.83 -10.83 16.17
CA ALA A 129 -1.17 -9.54 15.54
C ALA A 129 -1.21 -9.63 14.02
N ILE A 130 -0.23 -10.31 13.39
CA ILE A 130 -0.21 -10.55 11.93
C ILE A 130 -1.44 -11.34 11.51
N GLY A 131 -1.75 -12.45 12.20
CA GLY A 131 -2.91 -13.27 11.92
C GLY A 131 -4.22 -12.48 12.02
N ALA A 132 -4.37 -11.68 13.08
CA ALA A 132 -5.56 -10.87 13.30
C ALA A 132 -5.73 -9.73 12.27
N VAL A 133 -4.64 -9.11 11.82
CA VAL A 133 -4.67 -8.13 10.70
C VAL A 133 -5.10 -8.81 9.40
N LYS A 134 -4.52 -9.98 9.07
CA LYS A 134 -4.91 -10.74 7.87
C LYS A 134 -6.38 -11.15 7.90
N GLU A 135 -6.89 -11.55 9.05
CA GLU A 135 -8.30 -11.88 9.27
C GLU A 135 -9.19 -10.65 9.06
N TRP A 136 -8.83 -9.49 9.64
CA TRP A 136 -9.57 -8.24 9.46
C TRP A 136 -9.64 -7.80 8.00
N LEU A 137 -8.53 -7.90 7.26
CA LEU A 137 -8.46 -7.61 5.83
C LEU A 137 -9.31 -8.59 5.00
N SER A 138 -9.58 -9.77 5.53
CA SER A 138 -10.37 -10.84 4.88
C SER A 138 -11.86 -10.81 5.22
N LEU A 139 -12.29 -9.88 6.09
CA LEU A 139 -13.70 -9.77 6.46
C LEU A 139 -14.59 -9.49 5.23
N PRO A 140 -15.79 -10.06 5.17
CA PRO A 140 -16.73 -9.78 4.10
C PRO A 140 -16.97 -8.28 3.92
N ASN A 141 -16.99 -7.80 2.68
CA ASN A 141 -17.15 -6.39 2.30
C ASN A 141 -15.95 -5.46 2.62
N ASN A 142 -14.90 -5.94 3.26
CA ASN A 142 -13.65 -5.18 3.44
C ASN A 142 -12.76 -5.33 2.19
N THR A 143 -13.19 -4.79 1.06
CA THR A 143 -12.56 -5.00 -0.26
C THR A 143 -11.73 -3.81 -0.75
N ARG A 144 -11.77 -2.69 -0.03
CA ARG A 144 -11.20 -1.42 -0.49
C ARG A 144 -9.95 -1.01 0.29
N TRP A 145 -9.13 -1.95 0.70
CA TRP A 145 -7.83 -1.65 1.32
C TRP A 145 -6.70 -1.71 0.31
N LEU A 146 -5.62 -0.97 0.60
CA LEU A 146 -4.34 -1.01 -0.11
C LEU A 146 -3.23 -1.36 0.88
N MET A 147 -2.50 -2.43 0.63
CA MET A 147 -1.27 -2.78 1.33
C MET A 147 -0.05 -2.48 0.45
N ILE A 148 0.91 -1.75 1.00
CA ILE A 148 2.15 -1.38 0.33
C ILE A 148 3.29 -2.09 1.06
N TYR A 149 3.98 -2.98 0.35
CA TYR A 149 5.17 -3.69 0.80
C TYR A 149 6.39 -3.01 0.17
N ASP A 150 7.04 -2.11 0.91
CA ASP A 150 8.16 -1.33 0.40
C ASP A 150 9.51 -1.96 0.77
N ASN A 151 10.50 -1.84 -0.11
CA ASN A 151 11.86 -2.36 0.06
C ASN A 151 11.98 -3.90 0.08
N TYR A 152 11.15 -4.62 -0.70
CA TYR A 152 11.25 -6.10 -0.84
C TYR A 152 12.44 -6.50 -1.72
N ASP A 153 13.66 -6.19 -1.27
CA ASP A 153 14.87 -6.32 -2.08
C ASP A 153 15.59 -7.66 -1.91
N ASN A 154 15.29 -8.42 -0.85
CA ASN A 154 15.83 -9.76 -0.58
C ASN A 154 14.72 -10.81 -0.52
N PRO A 155 14.06 -11.14 -1.65
CA PRO A 155 12.97 -12.10 -1.68
C PRO A 155 13.47 -13.54 -1.50
N LYS A 156 12.72 -14.35 -0.72
CA LYS A 156 12.94 -15.80 -0.63
C LYS A 156 12.47 -16.47 -1.92
N LEU A 157 13.36 -16.57 -2.87
CA LEU A 157 13.17 -17.19 -4.17
C LEU A 157 13.94 -18.52 -4.26
N PRO A 158 13.58 -19.43 -5.21
CA PRO A 158 14.38 -20.60 -5.48
C PRO A 158 15.84 -20.24 -5.75
N GLY A 159 16.77 -20.89 -5.04
CA GLY A 159 18.19 -20.59 -5.14
C GLY A 159 18.70 -19.47 -4.22
N ASN A 160 17.85 -18.66 -3.60
CA ASN A 160 18.26 -17.71 -2.57
C ASN A 160 18.44 -18.42 -1.21
N THR A 161 19.68 -18.66 -0.82
CA THR A 161 20.05 -19.33 0.44
C THR A 161 20.25 -18.36 1.60
N ASP A 162 20.12 -17.06 1.38
CA ASP A 162 20.27 -16.06 2.43
C ASP A 162 19.24 -16.31 3.56
N PRO A 163 19.68 -16.49 4.81
CA PRO A 163 18.80 -16.68 5.94
C PRO A 163 17.93 -15.45 6.23
N ALA A 164 18.39 -14.25 5.84
CA ALA A 164 17.65 -13.00 5.97
C ALA A 164 16.62 -12.78 4.83
N ALA A 165 16.51 -13.70 3.88
CA ALA A 165 15.56 -13.58 2.79
C ALA A 165 14.12 -13.70 3.29
N VAL A 166 13.28 -12.73 2.94
CA VAL A 166 11.90 -12.61 3.37
C VAL A 166 10.96 -13.43 2.46
N ASN A 167 10.10 -14.24 3.06
CA ASN A 167 9.01 -14.88 2.35
C ASN A 167 7.71 -14.07 2.51
N ILE A 168 7.53 -13.07 1.68
CA ILE A 168 6.37 -12.17 1.72
C ILE A 168 5.03 -12.90 1.60
N ARG A 169 4.99 -14.08 0.96
CA ARG A 169 3.75 -14.87 0.78
C ARG A 169 3.11 -15.27 2.11
N LYS A 170 3.90 -15.46 3.16
CA LYS A 170 3.42 -15.73 4.52
C LYS A 170 2.65 -14.56 5.12
N PHE A 171 2.91 -13.35 4.64
CA PHE A 171 2.39 -12.08 5.15
C PHE A 171 1.27 -11.50 4.29
N LEU A 172 0.99 -12.07 3.12
CA LEU A 172 -0.15 -11.65 2.32
C LEU A 172 -1.47 -12.13 2.95
N PRO A 173 -2.56 -11.32 2.89
CA PRO A 173 -3.89 -11.78 3.25
C PRO A 173 -4.29 -13.03 2.46
N GLU A 174 -5.06 -13.92 3.07
CA GLU A 174 -5.52 -15.15 2.39
C GLU A 174 -6.67 -14.89 1.43
N SER A 175 -7.47 -13.86 1.72
CA SER A 175 -8.59 -13.47 0.87
C SER A 175 -8.14 -12.93 -0.49
N TYR A 176 -8.96 -13.18 -1.50
CA TYR A 176 -8.74 -12.68 -2.86
C TYR A 176 -9.39 -11.29 -3.07
N GLN A 177 -9.23 -10.38 -2.13
CA GLN A 177 -9.78 -9.02 -2.19
C GLN A 177 -8.72 -7.98 -1.87
N GLY A 178 -9.02 -6.69 -2.14
CA GLY A 178 -8.14 -5.56 -1.89
C GLY A 178 -6.99 -5.40 -2.89
N SER A 179 -6.09 -4.48 -2.61
CA SER A 179 -5.00 -4.09 -3.50
C SER A 179 -3.64 -4.19 -2.83
N VAL A 180 -2.62 -4.58 -3.58
CA VAL A 180 -1.25 -4.73 -3.10
C VAL A 180 -0.28 -4.03 -4.06
N ILE A 181 0.63 -3.22 -3.50
CA ILE A 181 1.81 -2.72 -4.23
C ILE A 181 3.05 -3.28 -3.54
N ILE A 182 3.99 -3.79 -4.32
CA ILE A 182 5.30 -4.25 -3.84
C ILE A 182 6.37 -3.45 -4.56
N THR A 183 7.32 -2.86 -3.81
CA THR A 183 8.51 -2.27 -4.42
C THR A 183 9.71 -3.17 -4.21
N THR A 184 10.54 -3.36 -5.24
CA THR A 184 11.69 -4.26 -5.20
C THR A 184 12.76 -3.87 -6.20
N ARG A 185 13.99 -4.29 -5.97
CA ARG A 185 15.07 -4.27 -6.99
C ARG A 185 15.06 -5.53 -7.86
N SER A 186 14.44 -6.61 -7.38
CA SER A 186 14.42 -7.89 -8.07
C SER A 186 13.32 -7.94 -9.14
N PRO A 187 13.64 -8.22 -10.40
CA PRO A 187 12.63 -8.46 -11.44
C PRO A 187 11.97 -9.84 -11.35
N GLN A 188 12.42 -10.71 -10.43
CA GLN A 188 11.97 -12.09 -10.31
C GLN A 188 10.79 -12.26 -9.33
N VAL A 189 10.24 -11.18 -8.79
CA VAL A 189 9.10 -11.25 -7.86
C VAL A 189 7.80 -11.44 -8.64
N GLU A 190 7.26 -12.65 -8.63
CA GLU A 190 6.06 -13.06 -9.36
C GLU A 190 4.83 -13.11 -8.43
N ILE A 191 4.39 -11.96 -7.91
CA ILE A 191 3.22 -11.86 -7.01
C ILE A 191 2.07 -11.07 -7.65
N GLY A 192 2.35 -10.33 -8.72
CA GLY A 192 1.37 -9.48 -9.39
C GLY A 192 1.87 -9.00 -10.74
N HIS A 193 1.21 -7.96 -11.27
CA HIS A 193 1.62 -7.37 -12.55
C HIS A 193 2.94 -6.62 -12.39
N PRO A 194 4.02 -6.97 -13.11
CA PRO A 194 5.31 -6.29 -13.01
C PRO A 194 5.27 -4.98 -13.79
N ILE A 195 5.71 -3.89 -13.16
CA ILE A 195 5.94 -2.58 -13.78
C ILE A 195 7.40 -2.22 -13.58
N ARG A 196 8.16 -2.09 -14.67
CA ARG A 196 9.56 -1.73 -14.62
C ARG A 196 9.71 -0.22 -14.52
N ILE A 197 10.27 0.25 -13.42
CA ILE A 197 10.58 1.68 -13.23
C ILE A 197 11.98 1.96 -13.74
N ARG A 198 12.08 2.81 -14.76
CA ARG A 198 13.34 3.23 -15.40
C ARG A 198 13.83 4.53 -14.78
N LYS A 199 15.08 4.89 -15.05
CA LYS A 199 15.58 6.24 -14.77
C LYS A 199 14.77 7.25 -15.57
N LEU A 200 14.60 8.44 -15.03
CA LEU A 200 14.03 9.55 -15.78
C LEU A 200 15.01 9.91 -16.92
N GLU A 201 14.51 9.94 -18.13
CA GLU A 201 15.30 10.26 -19.33
C GLU A 201 15.28 11.75 -19.61
N ASP A 202 14.23 12.46 -19.15
CA ASP A 202 14.13 13.91 -19.31
C ASP A 202 15.05 14.63 -18.30
N VAL A 203 15.97 15.40 -18.87
CA VAL A 203 16.92 16.23 -18.11
C VAL A 203 16.16 17.30 -17.29
N LEU A 204 15.08 17.86 -17.81
CA LEU A 204 14.28 18.86 -17.11
C LEU A 204 13.62 18.29 -15.86
N ASP A 205 13.10 17.05 -15.93
CA ASP A 205 12.53 16.38 -14.77
C ASP A 205 13.60 16.04 -13.73
N SER A 206 14.80 15.64 -14.17
CA SER A 206 15.94 15.41 -13.29
C SER A 206 16.39 16.70 -12.60
N VAL A 207 16.41 17.83 -13.32
CA VAL A 207 16.73 19.15 -12.76
C VAL A 207 15.65 19.59 -11.75
N LYS A 208 14.36 19.43 -12.05
CA LYS A 208 13.28 19.72 -11.09
C LYS A 208 13.43 18.92 -9.79
N ILE A 209 13.73 17.62 -9.88
CA ILE A 209 13.97 16.79 -8.68
C ILE A 209 15.15 17.33 -7.87
N LEU A 210 16.24 17.72 -8.52
CA LEU A 210 17.43 18.30 -7.85
C LEU A 210 17.10 19.64 -7.19
N LEU A 211 16.33 20.50 -7.85
CA LEU A 211 15.91 21.79 -7.30
C LEU A 211 15.03 21.59 -6.06
N ASN A 212 14.04 20.71 -6.15
CA ASN A 212 13.15 20.39 -5.03
C ASN A 212 13.93 19.78 -3.85
N ALA A 213 14.85 18.85 -4.13
CA ALA A 213 15.69 18.23 -3.10
C ALA A 213 16.67 19.22 -2.44
N SER A 214 17.12 20.24 -3.18
CA SER A 214 18.08 21.25 -2.68
C SER A 214 17.40 22.43 -1.98
N ARG A 215 16.06 22.53 -2.01
CA ARG A 215 15.27 23.68 -1.53
C ARG A 215 15.73 25.02 -2.15
N ARG A 216 16.31 24.99 -3.35
CA ARG A 216 16.76 26.18 -4.07
C ARG A 216 15.72 26.52 -5.15
N GLU A 217 14.77 27.35 -4.81
CA GLU A 217 13.92 28.04 -5.79
C GLU A 217 14.78 29.05 -6.55
N GLY A 218 14.76 29.01 -7.90
CA GLY A 218 15.31 30.10 -8.71
C GLY A 218 16.39 29.76 -9.74
N LEU A 219 16.73 28.50 -10.02
CA LEU A 219 17.71 28.14 -11.06
C LEU A 219 17.13 27.84 -12.47
N VAL A 220 15.84 28.03 -12.68
CA VAL A 220 15.17 27.68 -13.96
C VAL A 220 15.15 28.86 -14.94
N ASP A 221 15.43 30.09 -14.48
CA ASP A 221 15.54 31.23 -15.38
C ASP A 221 16.93 31.21 -16.03
N GLY A 222 16.97 30.68 -17.26
CA GLY A 222 18.15 30.52 -18.09
C GLY A 222 18.92 31.81 -18.46
N LYS A 223 19.28 32.60 -17.46
CA LYS A 223 20.18 33.79 -17.60
C LYS A 223 21.31 33.60 -16.58
N GLY A 224 22.43 33.09 -17.05
CA GLY A 224 23.66 33.20 -16.29
C GLY A 224 24.65 32.03 -16.40
N PHE A 225 25.06 31.69 -17.60
CA PHE A 225 26.39 31.16 -17.83
C PHE A 225 27.06 32.03 -18.92
N TYR A 226 27.81 33.00 -18.48
CA TYR A 226 28.94 33.61 -19.20
C TYR A 226 30.20 33.29 -18.42
#